data_65a4b20239ee29ec13974da3750898da
#
_entry.id   65a4b20239ee29ec13974da3750898da
#
_cell.length_a   1.000
_cell.length_b   1.000
_cell.length_c   1.000
_cell.angle_alpha   90.00
_cell.angle_beta   90.00
_cell.angle_gamma   90.00
#
_symmetry.space_group_name_H-M   'P 1'
#
loop_
_entity.id
_entity.type
_entity.pdbx_description
1 polymer ?
#
loop_
_entity_poly.entity_id
_entity_poly.type
_entity_poly.pdbx_seq_one_letter_code
_entity_poly.pdbx_strand_id
1 'polypeptide(L)'
;MKNKDFNLPPVYAVLLSIISVQCGAAIAKSLFPAIGAAGTASIRIGLSAIILLIAYQPNLKAITSKQWKIVAPYGLCLGAMNLIFYLAIERIPIGLSVTLEFIGPLLVAIIGSKRLIDYCWVLLAATGIVLIAPWTNDRVDTLGVIFALLAGALWAAYIVLGGKISQIMNGGQAVSTGMLFAAILILPFGFYENGLASLSPKLFGMGIALALLSSAIPFTLEMKALGQLPPRTFSILMSLEPAAASICAFIFLQERLNIYEILAVICVVIASAGSTLTAKR
;
A
#
# COMPACT_ATOMS: atom_id res chain seq x y z
N MET A 1 -3.93 -27.43 -14.95
CA MET A 1 -3.32 -26.43 -15.84
C MET A 1 -1.99 -26.03 -15.23
N LYS A 2 -0.85 -26.30 -15.92
CA LYS A 2 0.48 -25.86 -15.46
C LYS A 2 0.48 -24.36 -15.32
N ASN A 3 0.68 -23.84 -14.08
CA ASN A 3 1.01 -22.45 -13.86
C ASN A 3 2.18 -22.11 -14.79
N LYS A 4 1.94 -21.30 -15.80
CA LYS A 4 3.02 -20.51 -16.41
C LYS A 4 3.41 -19.50 -15.34
N ASP A 5 4.28 -19.91 -14.42
CA ASP A 5 4.93 -18.99 -13.50
C ASP A 5 5.66 -17.96 -14.38
N PHE A 6 5.07 -16.79 -14.45
CA PHE A 6 5.70 -15.63 -15.07
C PHE A 6 6.97 -15.38 -14.24
N ASN A 7 8.11 -15.78 -14.81
CA ASN A 7 9.39 -15.86 -14.10
C ASN A 7 10.01 -14.47 -13.93
N LEU A 8 9.21 -13.56 -13.34
CA LEU A 8 9.63 -12.20 -13.04
C LEU A 8 10.47 -12.20 -11.76
N PRO A 9 11.72 -11.73 -11.82
CA PRO A 9 12.52 -11.58 -10.60
C PRO A 9 11.80 -10.71 -9.56
N PRO A 10 11.92 -11.03 -8.25
CA PRO A 10 11.13 -10.40 -7.21
C PRO A 10 11.35 -8.87 -7.10
N VAL A 11 12.56 -8.40 -7.42
CA VAL A 11 12.86 -6.96 -7.45
C VAL A 11 12.02 -6.24 -8.51
N TYR A 12 11.92 -6.80 -9.73
CA TYR A 12 11.08 -6.20 -10.78
C TYR A 12 9.60 -6.29 -10.45
N ALA A 13 9.17 -7.34 -9.74
CA ALA A 13 7.79 -7.43 -9.26
C ALA A 13 7.45 -6.26 -8.33
N VAL A 14 8.34 -5.94 -7.37
CA VAL A 14 8.16 -4.78 -6.48
C VAL A 14 8.16 -3.46 -7.25
N LEU A 15 9.10 -3.25 -8.15
CA LEU A 15 9.16 -2.00 -8.93
C LEU A 15 7.91 -1.79 -9.79
N LEU A 16 7.42 -2.86 -10.43
CA LEU A 16 6.19 -2.81 -11.22
C LEU A 16 4.96 -2.58 -10.34
N SER A 17 4.92 -3.15 -9.12
CA SER A 17 3.82 -2.89 -8.18
C SER A 17 3.79 -1.41 -7.78
N ILE A 18 4.93 -0.82 -7.45
CA ILE A 18 5.04 0.61 -7.10
C ILE A 18 4.51 1.48 -8.24
N ILE A 19 5.00 1.29 -9.47
CA ILE A 19 4.54 2.08 -10.62
C ILE A 19 3.05 1.92 -10.83
N SER A 20 2.54 0.68 -10.76
CA SER A 20 1.12 0.38 -10.93
C SER A 20 0.24 1.08 -9.90
N VAL A 21 0.62 1.02 -8.61
CA VAL A 21 -0.11 1.67 -7.52
C VAL A 21 -0.16 3.18 -7.72
N GLN A 22 0.96 3.80 -8.07
CA GLN A 22 1.02 5.26 -8.21
C GLN A 22 0.23 5.77 -9.44
N CYS A 23 0.25 5.03 -10.55
CA CYS A 23 -0.65 5.32 -11.68
C CYS A 23 -2.13 5.22 -11.26
N GLY A 24 -2.47 4.24 -10.45
CA GLY A 24 -3.83 4.09 -9.93
C GLY A 24 -4.23 5.17 -8.92
N ALA A 25 -3.30 5.69 -8.13
CA ALA A 25 -3.59 6.76 -7.15
C ALA A 25 -4.13 8.03 -7.82
N ALA A 26 -3.62 8.38 -9.01
CA ALA A 26 -4.16 9.50 -9.80
C ALA A 26 -5.62 9.26 -10.23
N ILE A 27 -5.97 8.02 -10.63
CA ILE A 27 -7.34 7.64 -10.95
C ILE A 27 -8.22 7.71 -9.69
N ALA A 28 -7.72 7.22 -8.56
CA ALA A 28 -8.46 7.25 -7.29
C ALA A 28 -8.86 8.69 -6.92
N LYS A 29 -7.93 9.62 -6.96
CA LYS A 29 -8.18 11.03 -6.60
C LYS A 29 -9.21 11.69 -7.52
N SER A 30 -9.28 11.29 -8.79
CA SER A 30 -10.30 11.78 -9.73
C SER A 30 -11.70 11.24 -9.44
N LEU A 31 -11.83 10.15 -8.69
CA LEU A 31 -13.12 9.56 -8.28
C LEU A 31 -13.67 10.17 -6.98
N PHE A 32 -12.81 10.76 -6.12
CA PHE A 32 -13.23 11.31 -4.83
C PHE A 32 -14.38 12.31 -4.91
N PRO A 33 -14.40 13.28 -5.84
CA PRO A 33 -15.51 14.24 -5.93
C PRO A 33 -16.87 13.58 -6.24
N ALA A 34 -16.85 12.39 -6.86
CA ALA A 34 -18.07 11.71 -7.30
C ALA A 34 -18.59 10.69 -6.28
N ILE A 35 -17.71 9.94 -5.62
CA ILE A 35 -18.08 8.81 -4.76
C ILE A 35 -17.38 8.83 -3.39
N GLY A 36 -16.65 9.88 -3.05
CA GLY A 36 -15.89 10.02 -1.80
C GLY A 36 -14.70 9.07 -1.68
N ALA A 37 -13.88 9.25 -0.65
CA ALA A 37 -12.72 8.40 -0.39
C ALA A 37 -13.13 6.97 -0.02
N ALA A 38 -14.11 6.80 0.86
CA ALA A 38 -14.61 5.50 1.29
C ALA A 38 -15.28 4.73 0.14
N GLY A 39 -16.08 5.41 -0.71
CA GLY A 39 -16.67 4.83 -1.91
C GLY A 39 -15.61 4.37 -2.91
N THR A 40 -14.57 5.19 -3.12
CA THR A 40 -13.45 4.86 -4.01
C THR A 40 -12.64 3.68 -3.48
N ALA A 41 -12.36 3.61 -2.18
CA ALA A 41 -11.71 2.45 -1.55
C ALA A 41 -12.56 1.18 -1.72
N SER A 42 -13.87 1.30 -1.52
CA SER A 42 -14.81 0.17 -1.61
C SER A 42 -14.92 -0.40 -3.02
N ILE A 43 -15.06 0.43 -4.05
CA ILE A 43 -15.11 -0.04 -5.44
C ILE A 43 -13.78 -0.66 -5.86
N ARG A 44 -12.65 -0.04 -5.47
CA ARG A 44 -11.31 -0.55 -5.75
C ARG A 44 -11.12 -1.95 -5.17
N ILE A 45 -11.32 -2.12 -3.86
CA ILE A 45 -11.08 -3.37 -3.16
C ILE A 45 -12.14 -4.42 -3.51
N GLY A 46 -13.40 -4.03 -3.62
CA GLY A 46 -14.49 -4.93 -4.01
C GLY A 46 -14.31 -5.54 -5.39
N LEU A 47 -14.03 -4.71 -6.40
CA LEU A 47 -13.75 -5.20 -7.76
C LEU A 47 -12.47 -6.03 -7.80
N SER A 48 -11.43 -5.64 -7.06
CA SER A 48 -10.19 -6.42 -6.97
C SER A 48 -10.43 -7.80 -6.36
N ALA A 49 -11.27 -7.89 -5.33
CA ALA A 49 -11.63 -9.18 -4.74
C ALA A 49 -12.32 -10.08 -5.76
N ILE A 50 -13.27 -9.55 -6.53
CA ILE A 50 -13.96 -10.31 -7.58
C ILE A 50 -12.97 -10.76 -8.66
N ILE A 51 -12.12 -9.85 -9.16
CA ILE A 51 -11.12 -10.14 -10.20
C ILE A 51 -10.16 -11.24 -9.72
N LEU A 52 -9.64 -11.12 -8.50
CA LEU A 52 -8.67 -12.08 -7.95
C LEU A 52 -9.31 -13.44 -7.61
N LEU A 53 -10.56 -13.45 -7.13
CA LEU A 53 -11.30 -14.69 -6.90
C LEU A 53 -11.55 -15.45 -8.21
N ILE A 54 -11.90 -14.75 -9.29
CA ILE A 54 -12.07 -15.35 -10.62
C ILE A 54 -10.72 -15.85 -11.17
N ALA A 55 -9.65 -15.06 -11.01
CA ALA A 55 -8.34 -15.39 -11.56
C ALA A 55 -7.68 -16.59 -10.85
N TYR A 56 -7.76 -16.64 -9.53
CA TYR A 56 -7.05 -17.64 -8.73
C TYR A 56 -7.93 -18.78 -8.21
N GLN A 57 -9.24 -18.63 -8.23
CA GLN A 57 -10.24 -19.63 -7.83
C GLN A 57 -9.83 -20.38 -6.54
N PRO A 58 -9.61 -19.68 -5.41
CA PRO A 58 -9.10 -20.29 -4.19
C PRO A 58 -10.10 -21.33 -3.68
N ASN A 59 -9.60 -22.53 -3.37
CA ASN A 59 -10.44 -23.55 -2.71
C ASN A 59 -10.57 -23.22 -1.22
N LEU A 60 -11.57 -22.40 -0.87
CA LEU A 60 -11.80 -21.96 0.52
C LEU A 60 -12.04 -23.11 1.48
N LYS A 61 -12.59 -24.24 1.00
CA LYS A 61 -12.84 -25.44 1.83
C LYS A 61 -11.56 -26.19 2.17
N ALA A 62 -10.51 -26.05 1.36
CA ALA A 62 -9.22 -26.69 1.58
C ALA A 62 -8.28 -25.87 2.47
N ILE A 63 -8.66 -24.64 2.85
CA ILE A 63 -7.85 -23.78 3.71
C ILE A 63 -7.87 -24.33 5.14
N THR A 64 -6.69 -24.61 5.68
CA THR A 64 -6.52 -25.15 7.03
C THR A 64 -6.76 -24.08 8.12
N SER A 65 -7.09 -24.50 9.34
CA SER A 65 -7.22 -23.55 10.48
C SER A 65 -5.97 -22.72 10.70
N LYS A 66 -4.77 -23.26 10.44
CA LYS A 66 -3.50 -22.52 10.53
C LYS A 66 -3.43 -21.40 9.49
N GLN A 67 -3.88 -21.66 8.28
CA GLN A 67 -3.90 -20.66 7.20
C GLN A 67 -4.96 -19.59 7.48
N TRP A 68 -6.16 -19.97 7.95
CA TRP A 68 -7.22 -19.02 8.32
C TRP A 68 -6.76 -18.03 9.40
N LYS A 69 -6.04 -18.50 10.42
CA LYS A 69 -5.50 -17.64 11.50
C LYS A 69 -4.52 -16.57 11.02
N ILE A 70 -3.98 -16.68 9.80
CA ILE A 70 -3.04 -15.72 9.24
C ILE A 70 -3.67 -14.94 8.09
N VAL A 71 -4.40 -15.61 7.17
CA VAL A 71 -4.97 -14.93 5.99
C VAL A 71 -6.11 -13.99 6.35
N ALA A 72 -6.91 -14.29 7.37
CA ALA A 72 -7.97 -13.39 7.79
C ALA A 72 -7.42 -12.08 8.39
N PRO A 73 -6.51 -12.10 9.40
CA PRO A 73 -5.86 -10.87 9.87
C PRO A 73 -5.10 -10.14 8.76
N TYR A 74 -4.42 -10.86 7.86
CA TYR A 74 -3.76 -10.26 6.69
C TYR A 74 -4.74 -9.47 5.83
N GLY A 75 -5.89 -10.06 5.49
CA GLY A 75 -6.92 -9.39 4.69
C GLY A 75 -7.60 -8.23 5.41
N LEU A 76 -7.85 -8.36 6.71
CA LEU A 76 -8.38 -7.26 7.52
C LEU A 76 -7.39 -6.09 7.62
N CYS A 77 -6.09 -6.37 7.83
CA CYS A 77 -5.05 -5.34 7.77
C CYS A 77 -5.01 -4.65 6.40
N LEU A 78 -5.06 -5.44 5.31
CA LEU A 78 -5.08 -4.94 3.95
C LEU A 78 -6.28 -4.01 3.71
N GLY A 79 -7.47 -4.40 4.16
CA GLY A 79 -8.68 -3.60 4.06
C GLY A 79 -8.58 -2.31 4.87
N ALA A 80 -8.28 -2.41 6.15
CA ALA A 80 -8.18 -1.27 7.05
C ALA A 80 -7.11 -0.27 6.59
N MET A 81 -5.92 -0.75 6.21
CA MET A 81 -4.84 0.07 5.66
C MET A 81 -5.34 0.91 4.48
N ASN A 82 -5.96 0.27 3.49
CA ASN A 82 -6.41 0.96 2.29
C ASN A 82 -7.53 1.98 2.55
N LEU A 83 -8.48 1.66 3.42
CA LEU A 83 -9.54 2.60 3.80
C LEU A 83 -8.96 3.83 4.50
N ILE A 84 -8.13 3.61 5.52
CA ILE A 84 -7.55 4.68 6.33
C ILE A 84 -6.59 5.53 5.50
N PHE A 85 -5.83 4.92 4.59
CA PHE A 85 -5.00 5.66 3.65
C PHE A 85 -5.82 6.58 2.74
N TYR A 86 -6.97 6.11 2.23
CA TYR A 86 -7.83 6.95 1.39
C TYR A 86 -8.44 8.12 2.16
N LEU A 87 -8.80 7.91 3.43
CA LEU A 87 -9.22 9.00 4.32
C LEU A 87 -8.07 9.98 4.60
N ALA A 88 -6.81 9.51 4.59
CA ALA A 88 -5.65 10.40 4.71
C ALA A 88 -5.48 11.26 3.46
N ILE A 89 -5.44 10.67 2.25
CA ILE A 89 -5.21 11.40 1.00
C ILE A 89 -6.39 12.28 0.55
N GLU A 90 -7.54 12.12 1.15
CA GLU A 90 -8.66 13.05 1.03
C GLU A 90 -8.36 14.38 1.74
N ARG A 91 -7.59 14.34 2.84
CA ARG A 91 -7.31 15.45 3.75
C ARG A 91 -5.96 16.12 3.52
N ILE A 92 -4.96 15.35 3.11
CA ILE A 92 -3.59 15.83 2.89
C ILE A 92 -3.06 15.38 1.53
N PRO A 93 -2.04 16.06 0.97
CA PRO A 93 -1.44 15.70 -0.32
C PRO A 93 -0.96 14.23 -0.37
N ILE A 94 -1.07 13.59 -1.56
CA ILE A 94 -0.70 12.18 -1.74
C ILE A 94 0.76 11.94 -1.37
N GLY A 95 1.68 12.78 -1.85
CA GLY A 95 3.11 12.62 -1.57
C GLY A 95 3.42 12.66 -0.08
N LEU A 96 2.74 13.54 0.69
CA LEU A 96 2.85 13.62 2.15
C LEU A 96 2.29 12.35 2.81
N SER A 97 1.10 11.92 2.40
CA SER A 97 0.44 10.72 2.96
C SER A 97 1.29 9.48 2.78
N VAL A 98 1.82 9.24 1.56
CA VAL A 98 2.68 8.09 1.25
C VAL A 98 3.98 8.15 2.06
N THR A 99 4.56 9.34 2.23
CA THR A 99 5.79 9.49 3.02
C THR A 99 5.56 9.17 4.49
N LEU A 100 4.44 9.60 5.07
CA LEU A 100 4.08 9.29 6.45
C LEU A 100 3.72 7.80 6.63
N GLU A 101 2.95 7.25 5.71
CA GLU A 101 2.59 5.83 5.71
C GLU A 101 3.83 4.94 5.61
N PHE A 102 4.86 5.38 4.89
CA PHE A 102 6.10 4.64 4.69
C PHE A 102 6.90 4.40 5.99
N ILE A 103 6.59 5.09 7.09
CA ILE A 103 7.16 4.78 8.42
C ILE A 103 6.94 3.32 8.78
N GLY A 104 5.80 2.74 8.42
CA GLY A 104 5.50 1.33 8.68
C GLY A 104 6.51 0.36 8.07
N PRO A 105 6.69 0.34 6.74
CA PRO A 105 7.74 -0.44 6.08
C PRO A 105 9.13 -0.18 6.63
N LEU A 106 9.47 1.08 6.94
CA LEU A 106 10.75 1.44 7.54
C LEU A 106 10.95 0.76 8.90
N LEU A 107 9.94 0.77 9.77
CA LEU A 107 9.99 0.06 11.05
C LEU A 107 10.21 -1.44 10.86
N VAL A 108 9.55 -2.07 9.87
CA VAL A 108 9.77 -3.49 9.54
C VAL A 108 11.22 -3.73 9.11
N ALA A 109 11.80 -2.81 8.32
CA ALA A 109 13.19 -2.91 7.89
C ALA A 109 14.19 -2.86 9.07
N ILE A 110 13.86 -2.12 10.11
CA ILE A 110 14.73 -1.85 11.27
C ILE A 110 14.50 -2.85 12.40
N ILE A 111 13.30 -3.40 12.55
CA ILE A 111 13.00 -4.39 13.59
C ILE A 111 13.99 -5.57 13.50
N GLY A 112 14.66 -5.85 14.61
CA GLY A 112 15.68 -6.91 14.70
C GLY A 112 17.09 -6.47 14.34
N SER A 113 17.32 -5.23 13.96
CA SER A 113 18.67 -4.68 13.81
C SER A 113 19.27 -4.28 15.16
N LYS A 114 20.57 -4.58 15.33
CA LYS A 114 21.34 -4.23 16.56
C LYS A 114 22.50 -3.27 16.24
N ARG A 115 22.51 -2.65 15.07
CA ARG A 115 23.64 -1.83 14.62
C ARG A 115 23.36 -0.36 14.85
N LEU A 116 24.35 0.38 15.33
CA LEU A 116 24.26 1.84 15.49
C LEU A 116 23.89 2.57 14.18
N ILE A 117 24.39 2.07 13.05
CA ILE A 117 24.09 2.68 11.74
C ILE A 117 22.60 2.62 11.38
N ASP A 118 21.86 1.62 11.86
CA ASP A 118 20.43 1.51 11.61
C ASP A 118 19.63 2.60 12.33
N TYR A 119 20.12 3.05 13.51
CA TYR A 119 19.56 4.22 14.18
C TYR A 119 19.81 5.51 13.40
N CYS A 120 20.94 5.63 12.69
CA CYS A 120 21.17 6.77 11.80
C CYS A 120 20.13 6.83 10.67
N TRP A 121 19.77 5.68 10.12
CA TRP A 121 18.73 5.61 9.09
C TRP A 121 17.33 5.97 9.64
N VAL A 122 17.03 5.52 10.87
CA VAL A 122 15.78 5.93 11.57
C VAL A 122 15.76 7.44 11.77
N LEU A 123 16.85 8.02 12.28
CA LEU A 123 16.94 9.46 12.52
C LEU A 123 16.81 10.26 11.22
N LEU A 124 17.42 9.79 10.13
CA LEU A 124 17.31 10.44 8.83
C LEU A 124 15.87 10.40 8.30
N ALA A 125 15.19 9.25 8.43
CA ALA A 125 13.79 9.16 8.06
C ALA A 125 12.90 10.02 8.97
N ALA A 126 13.13 10.02 10.27
CA ALA A 126 12.43 10.89 11.21
C ALA A 126 12.65 12.38 10.89
N THR A 127 13.87 12.77 10.47
CA THR A 127 14.15 14.13 9.98
C THR A 127 13.29 14.46 8.74
N GLY A 128 13.17 13.52 7.79
CA GLY A 128 12.29 13.69 6.65
C GLY A 128 10.83 13.93 7.06
N ILE A 129 10.35 13.16 8.03
CA ILE A 129 8.98 13.32 8.57
C ILE A 129 8.81 14.68 9.23
N VAL A 130 9.78 15.11 10.04
CA VAL A 130 9.75 16.43 10.72
C VAL A 130 9.76 17.57 9.69
N LEU A 131 10.50 17.45 8.58
CA LEU A 131 10.51 18.44 7.51
C LEU A 131 9.15 18.59 6.80
N ILE A 132 8.37 17.52 6.74
CA ILE A 132 7.03 17.52 6.12
C ILE A 132 5.96 17.93 7.14
N ALA A 133 6.21 17.76 8.42
CA ALA A 133 5.20 18.01 9.45
C ALA A 133 4.74 19.49 9.44
N PRO A 134 3.44 19.73 9.66
CA PRO A 134 2.81 21.05 9.43
C PRO A 134 3.09 22.08 10.53
N TRP A 135 4.29 22.08 11.07
CA TRP A 135 4.66 22.98 12.17
C TRP A 135 4.47 24.47 11.87
N THR A 136 4.37 24.81 10.58
CA THR A 136 4.33 26.23 10.13
C THR A 136 3.19 26.56 9.16
N ASN A 137 2.36 25.59 8.78
CA ASN A 137 1.28 25.81 7.82
C ASN A 137 -0.06 25.30 8.36
N ASP A 138 -1.03 26.18 8.55
CA ASP A 138 -2.45 25.88 8.83
C ASP A 138 -3.14 25.03 7.74
N ARG A 139 -2.39 24.54 6.76
CA ARG A 139 -2.89 23.81 5.58
C ARG A 139 -2.85 22.32 5.70
N VAL A 140 -2.22 21.73 6.72
CA VAL A 140 -2.13 20.27 6.87
C VAL A 140 -3.07 19.81 7.97
N ASP A 141 -4.09 19.06 7.58
CA ASP A 141 -5.05 18.48 8.51
C ASP A 141 -4.36 17.41 9.39
N THR A 142 -4.34 17.67 10.71
CA THR A 142 -3.77 16.78 11.72
C THR A 142 -4.41 15.39 11.68
N LEU A 143 -5.71 15.31 11.40
CA LEU A 143 -6.41 14.03 11.31
C LEU A 143 -5.93 13.22 10.09
N GLY A 144 -5.64 13.90 8.98
CA GLY A 144 -5.03 13.29 7.79
C GLY A 144 -3.66 12.70 8.10
N VAL A 145 -2.83 13.40 8.89
CA VAL A 145 -1.52 12.90 9.37
C VAL A 145 -1.70 11.65 10.24
N ILE A 146 -2.62 11.68 11.20
CA ILE A 146 -2.92 10.53 12.07
C ILE A 146 -3.37 9.33 11.23
N PHE A 147 -4.23 9.53 10.26
CA PHE A 147 -4.67 8.46 9.36
C PHE A 147 -3.50 7.89 8.55
N ALA A 148 -2.61 8.72 8.00
CA ALA A 148 -1.45 8.26 7.26
C ALA A 148 -0.50 7.41 8.14
N LEU A 149 -0.24 7.85 9.39
CA LEU A 149 0.57 7.08 10.33
C LEU A 149 -0.07 5.75 10.74
N LEU A 150 -1.39 5.75 10.95
CA LEU A 150 -2.13 4.53 11.28
C LEU A 150 -2.15 3.56 10.09
N ALA A 151 -2.33 4.06 8.87
CA ALA A 151 -2.20 3.26 7.65
C ALA A 151 -0.80 2.64 7.54
N GLY A 152 0.25 3.39 7.88
CA GLY A 152 1.62 2.89 7.94
C GLY A 152 1.80 1.75 8.96
N ALA A 153 1.24 1.87 10.16
CA ALA A 153 1.28 0.80 11.15
C ALA A 153 0.59 -0.48 10.64
N LEU A 154 -0.55 -0.34 9.95
CA LEU A 154 -1.25 -1.46 9.32
C LEU A 154 -0.46 -2.03 8.14
N TRP A 155 0.25 -1.19 7.39
CA TRP A 155 1.14 -1.65 6.33
C TRP A 155 2.31 -2.48 6.87
N ALA A 156 2.91 -2.08 7.98
CA ALA A 156 3.90 -2.90 8.69
C ALA A 156 3.33 -4.29 9.04
N ALA A 157 2.12 -4.33 9.59
CA ALA A 157 1.44 -5.60 9.91
C ALA A 157 1.15 -6.42 8.65
N TYR A 158 0.68 -5.79 7.56
CA TYR A 158 0.47 -6.42 6.25
C TYR A 158 1.75 -7.10 5.72
N ILE A 159 2.90 -6.41 5.76
CA ILE A 159 4.18 -6.96 5.29
C ILE A 159 4.57 -8.19 6.11
N VAL A 160 4.46 -8.13 7.44
CA VAL A 160 4.80 -9.25 8.33
C VAL A 160 3.85 -10.42 8.13
N LEU A 161 2.55 -10.18 8.07
CA LEU A 161 1.54 -11.22 7.85
C LEU A 161 1.64 -11.80 6.44
N GLY A 162 1.88 -10.97 5.42
CA GLY A 162 2.11 -11.36 4.05
C GLY A 162 3.32 -12.28 3.91
N GLY A 163 4.43 -11.93 4.58
CA GLY A 163 5.61 -12.80 4.65
C GLY A 163 5.31 -14.15 5.29
N LYS A 164 4.51 -14.20 6.36
CA LYS A 164 4.11 -15.46 7.02
C LYS A 164 3.18 -16.30 6.16
N ILE A 165 2.15 -15.70 5.55
CA ILE A 165 1.18 -16.45 4.76
C ILE A 165 1.79 -16.98 3.45
N SER A 166 2.69 -16.25 2.83
CA SER A 166 3.38 -16.66 1.60
C SER A 166 4.22 -17.94 1.76
N GLN A 167 4.61 -18.29 2.98
CA GLN A 167 5.38 -19.51 3.27
C GLN A 167 4.49 -20.76 3.43
N ILE A 168 3.20 -20.60 3.68
CA ILE A 168 2.29 -21.72 3.98
C ILE A 168 1.10 -21.82 3.03
N MET A 169 0.96 -20.86 2.12
CA MET A 169 -0.14 -20.79 1.15
C MET A 169 0.36 -20.28 -0.19
N ASN A 170 -0.21 -20.76 -1.28
CA ASN A 170 0.10 -20.24 -2.61
C ASN A 170 -0.22 -18.75 -2.69
N GLY A 171 0.68 -17.95 -3.27
CA GLY A 171 0.57 -16.49 -3.30
C GLY A 171 -0.74 -15.98 -3.92
N GLY A 172 -1.18 -16.59 -5.02
CA GLY A 172 -2.46 -16.22 -5.66
C GLY A 172 -3.67 -16.54 -4.78
N GLN A 173 -3.64 -17.68 -4.08
CA GLN A 173 -4.69 -18.03 -3.12
C GLN A 173 -4.66 -17.11 -1.89
N ALA A 174 -3.46 -16.78 -1.40
CA ALA A 174 -3.30 -15.90 -0.24
C ALA A 174 -3.84 -14.49 -0.53
N VAL A 175 -3.45 -13.89 -1.67
CA VAL A 175 -3.89 -12.54 -2.03
C VAL A 175 -5.39 -12.49 -2.34
N SER A 176 -5.93 -13.48 -3.07
CA SER A 176 -7.37 -13.49 -3.40
C SER A 176 -8.25 -13.70 -2.16
N THR A 177 -7.85 -14.60 -1.25
CA THR A 177 -8.57 -14.80 0.01
C THR A 177 -8.43 -13.60 0.94
N GLY A 178 -7.23 -13.03 1.05
CA GLY A 178 -7.00 -11.79 1.82
C GLY A 178 -7.83 -10.62 1.30
N MET A 179 -7.89 -10.45 -0.03
CA MET A 179 -8.68 -9.40 -0.67
C MET A 179 -10.19 -9.58 -0.43
N LEU A 180 -10.67 -10.81 -0.30
CA LEU A 180 -12.06 -11.10 0.10
C LEU A 180 -12.35 -10.54 1.50
N PHE A 181 -11.48 -10.78 2.48
CA PHE A 181 -11.64 -10.20 3.83
C PHE A 181 -11.54 -8.69 3.82
N ALA A 182 -10.62 -8.13 3.02
CA ALA A 182 -10.52 -6.69 2.83
C ALA A 182 -11.82 -6.10 2.28
N ALA A 183 -12.41 -6.73 1.27
CA ALA A 183 -13.68 -6.31 0.68
C ALA A 183 -14.84 -6.39 1.69
N ILE A 184 -14.95 -7.49 2.45
CA ILE A 184 -15.98 -7.64 3.49
C ILE A 184 -15.88 -6.51 4.52
N LEU A 185 -14.66 -6.11 4.89
CA LEU A 185 -14.44 -5.02 5.85
C LEU A 185 -14.82 -3.66 5.26
N ILE A 186 -14.42 -3.37 4.01
CA ILE A 186 -14.53 -2.02 3.43
C ILE A 186 -15.90 -1.74 2.81
N LEU A 187 -16.52 -2.72 2.17
CA LEU A 187 -17.77 -2.51 1.42
C LEU A 187 -18.87 -1.77 2.21
N PRO A 188 -19.10 -2.04 3.51
CA PRO A 188 -20.10 -1.30 4.28
C PRO A 188 -19.86 0.22 4.30
N PHE A 189 -18.60 0.66 4.34
CA PHE A 189 -18.25 2.09 4.38
C PHE A 189 -18.53 2.80 3.03
N GLY A 190 -18.48 2.07 1.92
CA GLY A 190 -18.80 2.62 0.60
C GLY A 190 -20.28 2.98 0.42
N PHE A 191 -21.16 2.37 1.20
CA PHE A 191 -22.59 2.68 1.17
C PHE A 191 -22.99 3.83 2.11
N TYR A 192 -22.14 4.18 3.08
CA TYR A 192 -22.47 5.16 4.12
C TYR A 192 -22.75 6.56 3.55
N GLU A 193 -22.01 7.00 2.52
CA GLU A 193 -22.14 8.33 1.91
C GLU A 193 -22.85 8.31 0.54
N ASN A 194 -23.68 7.31 0.25
CA ASN A 194 -24.29 7.08 -1.06
C ASN A 194 -23.28 6.94 -2.23
N GLY A 195 -21.98 6.82 -1.94
CA GLY A 195 -20.93 6.80 -2.94
C GLY A 195 -21.11 5.69 -3.99
N LEU A 196 -21.42 4.47 -3.55
CA LEU A 196 -21.66 3.35 -4.47
C LEU A 196 -23.03 3.41 -5.15
N ALA A 197 -24.01 4.12 -4.60
CA ALA A 197 -25.33 4.30 -5.22
C ALA A 197 -25.28 5.27 -6.43
N SER A 198 -24.26 6.11 -6.51
CA SER A 198 -24.06 7.12 -7.57
C SER A 198 -23.20 6.63 -8.75
N LEU A 199 -22.95 5.32 -8.86
CA LEU A 199 -22.10 4.75 -9.89
C LEU A 199 -22.71 4.83 -11.30
N SER A 200 -22.12 5.69 -12.13
CA SER A 200 -22.37 5.68 -13.57
C SER A 200 -21.52 4.62 -14.29
N PRO A 201 -21.87 4.18 -15.50
CA PRO A 201 -21.06 3.24 -16.29
C PRO A 201 -19.60 3.72 -16.48
N LYS A 202 -19.39 5.03 -16.62
CA LYS A 202 -18.04 5.64 -16.72
C LYS A 202 -17.27 5.47 -15.41
N LEU A 203 -17.87 5.79 -14.27
CA LEU A 203 -17.25 5.64 -12.95
C LEU A 203 -16.95 4.17 -12.63
N PHE A 204 -17.82 3.27 -13.03
CA PHE A 204 -17.59 1.83 -12.89
C PHE A 204 -16.39 1.36 -13.73
N GLY A 205 -16.26 1.81 -14.99
CA GLY A 205 -15.09 1.52 -15.83
C GLY A 205 -13.78 2.05 -15.22
N MET A 206 -13.81 3.28 -14.69
CA MET A 206 -12.66 3.84 -13.93
C MET A 206 -12.38 3.02 -12.67
N GLY A 207 -13.40 2.54 -11.98
CA GLY A 207 -13.28 1.63 -10.84
C GLY A 207 -12.59 0.32 -11.19
N ILE A 208 -12.88 -0.27 -12.36
CA ILE A 208 -12.18 -1.48 -12.85
C ILE A 208 -10.70 -1.18 -13.10
N ALA A 209 -10.38 -0.08 -13.80
CA ALA A 209 -9.00 0.32 -14.05
C ALA A 209 -8.24 0.55 -12.73
N LEU A 210 -8.87 1.24 -11.77
CA LEU A 210 -8.34 1.46 -10.44
C LEU A 210 -8.11 0.14 -9.71
N ALA A 211 -9.07 -0.78 -9.73
CA ALA A 211 -8.97 -2.08 -9.08
C ALA A 211 -7.80 -2.91 -9.64
N LEU A 212 -7.59 -2.89 -10.94
CA LEU A 212 -6.47 -3.57 -11.58
C LEU A 212 -5.13 -2.93 -11.21
N LEU A 213 -4.99 -1.61 -11.41
CA LEU A 213 -3.72 -0.91 -11.27
C LEU A 213 -3.30 -0.70 -9.82
N SER A 214 -4.26 -0.45 -8.91
CA SER A 214 -3.93 -0.16 -7.51
C SER A 214 -4.08 -1.35 -6.56
N SER A 215 -4.62 -2.48 -7.01
CA SER A 215 -4.84 -3.60 -6.09
C SER A 215 -4.56 -4.97 -6.71
N ALA A 216 -5.27 -5.39 -7.75
CA ALA A 216 -5.17 -6.77 -8.24
C ALA A 216 -3.76 -7.08 -8.75
N ILE A 217 -3.19 -6.23 -9.58
CA ILE A 217 -1.83 -6.39 -10.12
C ILE A 217 -0.78 -6.20 -9.02
N PRO A 218 -0.74 -5.04 -8.30
CA PRO A 218 0.34 -4.80 -7.34
C PRO A 218 0.34 -5.80 -6.20
N PHE A 219 -0.78 -6.07 -5.52
CA PHE A 219 -0.78 -7.03 -4.41
C PHE A 219 -0.44 -8.47 -4.83
N THR A 220 -0.72 -8.84 -6.09
CA THR A 220 -0.26 -10.12 -6.64
C THR A 220 1.25 -10.12 -6.81
N LEU A 221 1.83 -9.04 -7.33
CA LEU A 221 3.28 -8.89 -7.50
C LEU A 221 4.00 -8.83 -6.15
N GLU A 222 3.46 -8.10 -5.19
CA GLU A 222 3.98 -7.98 -3.83
C GLU A 222 3.94 -9.32 -3.09
N MET A 223 2.82 -10.05 -3.16
CA MET A 223 2.72 -11.37 -2.55
C MET A 223 3.74 -12.36 -3.15
N LYS A 224 3.96 -12.29 -4.47
CA LYS A 224 5.01 -13.07 -5.14
C LYS A 224 6.40 -12.68 -4.63
N ALA A 225 6.67 -11.38 -4.49
CA ALA A 225 7.93 -10.88 -3.96
C ALA A 225 8.14 -11.29 -2.49
N LEU A 226 7.13 -11.14 -1.63
CA LEU A 226 7.15 -11.57 -0.23
C LEU A 226 7.35 -13.07 -0.05
N GLY A 227 6.95 -13.88 -1.04
CA GLY A 227 7.22 -15.32 -1.05
C GLY A 227 8.69 -15.67 -1.36
N GLN A 228 9.45 -14.75 -1.95
CA GLN A 228 10.83 -14.94 -2.40
C GLN A 228 11.84 -14.05 -1.67
N LEU A 229 11.42 -12.95 -1.09
CA LEU A 229 12.26 -12.01 -0.36
C LEU A 229 11.91 -12.00 1.13
N PRO A 230 12.91 -11.82 2.00
CA PRO A 230 12.63 -11.50 3.39
C PRO A 230 11.80 -10.21 3.50
N PRO A 231 10.87 -10.09 4.47
CA PRO A 231 10.06 -8.88 4.66
C PRO A 231 10.89 -7.60 4.75
N ARG A 232 12.07 -7.68 5.36
CA ARG A 232 13.03 -6.57 5.44
C ARG A 232 13.47 -6.10 4.05
N THR A 233 13.92 -7.01 3.19
CA THR A 233 14.36 -6.67 1.82
C THR A 233 13.19 -6.11 1.00
N PHE A 234 12.00 -6.67 1.14
CA PHE A 234 10.79 -6.14 0.53
C PHE A 234 10.51 -4.69 0.97
N SER A 235 10.51 -4.43 2.28
CA SER A 235 10.28 -3.08 2.84
C SER A 235 11.27 -2.05 2.32
N ILE A 236 12.50 -2.47 2.07
CA ILE A 236 13.55 -1.64 1.54
C ILE A 236 13.30 -1.26 0.08
N LEU A 237 12.88 -2.22 -0.75
CA LEU A 237 12.52 -1.94 -2.14
C LEU A 237 11.30 -1.00 -2.21
N MET A 238 10.33 -1.19 -1.30
CA MET A 238 9.15 -0.33 -1.19
C MET A 238 9.49 1.11 -0.80
N SER A 239 10.71 1.40 -0.32
CA SER A 239 11.13 2.77 -0.01
C SER A 239 11.23 3.71 -1.19
N LEU A 240 11.21 3.19 -2.39
CA LEU A 240 11.10 3.99 -3.60
C LEU A 240 9.67 4.53 -3.81
N GLU A 241 8.70 4.03 -3.06
CA GLU A 241 7.29 4.40 -3.23
C GLU A 241 7.01 5.89 -2.98
N PRO A 242 7.54 6.55 -1.92
CA PRO A 242 7.35 7.99 -1.73
C PRO A 242 7.90 8.83 -2.89
N ALA A 243 9.04 8.44 -3.45
CA ALA A 243 9.60 9.13 -4.61
C ALA A 243 8.73 8.93 -5.86
N ALA A 244 8.30 7.70 -6.11
CA ALA A 244 7.39 7.38 -7.22
C ALA A 244 6.04 8.09 -7.06
N ALA A 245 5.47 8.13 -5.85
CA ALA A 245 4.24 8.86 -5.54
C ALA A 245 4.36 10.34 -5.87
N SER A 246 5.45 10.98 -5.41
CA SER A 246 5.72 12.40 -5.63
C SER A 246 5.87 12.73 -7.11
N ILE A 247 6.57 11.90 -7.86
CA ILE A 247 6.75 12.05 -9.31
C ILE A 247 5.40 11.89 -10.03
N CYS A 248 4.64 10.87 -9.70
CA CYS A 248 3.32 10.64 -10.32
C CYS A 248 2.32 11.76 -9.96
N ALA A 249 2.30 12.23 -8.70
CA ALA A 249 1.46 13.35 -8.28
C ALA A 249 1.81 14.64 -9.05
N PHE A 250 3.10 14.90 -9.25
CA PHE A 250 3.54 16.03 -10.08
C PHE A 250 3.08 15.91 -11.55
N ILE A 251 3.27 14.73 -12.16
CA ILE A 251 2.94 14.53 -13.59
C ILE A 251 1.43 14.53 -13.84
N PHE A 252 0.66 13.78 -13.05
CA PHE A 252 -0.75 13.53 -13.32
C PHE A 252 -1.69 14.51 -12.62
N LEU A 253 -1.33 15.00 -11.41
CA LEU A 253 -2.18 15.84 -10.60
C LEU A 253 -1.69 17.29 -10.55
N GLN A 254 -0.53 17.59 -11.15
CA GLN A 254 0.12 18.90 -11.12
C GLN A 254 0.39 19.37 -9.67
N GLU A 255 0.51 18.44 -8.72
CA GLU A 255 0.89 18.73 -7.35
C GLU A 255 2.36 19.14 -7.32
N ARG A 256 2.63 20.37 -6.89
CA ARG A 256 4.02 20.87 -6.75
C ARG A 256 4.45 20.67 -5.31
N LEU A 257 5.50 19.92 -5.13
CA LEU A 257 6.17 19.78 -3.85
C LEU A 257 6.95 21.06 -3.56
N ASN A 258 6.87 21.54 -2.32
CA ASN A 258 7.75 22.57 -1.83
C ASN A 258 9.15 21.99 -1.53
N ILE A 259 10.13 22.87 -1.27
CA ILE A 259 11.52 22.42 -1.04
C ILE A 259 11.65 21.49 0.17
N TYR A 260 10.87 21.70 1.22
CA TYR A 260 10.90 20.85 2.43
C TYR A 260 10.33 19.45 2.15
N GLU A 261 9.27 19.37 1.35
CA GLU A 261 8.69 18.10 0.91
C GLU A 261 9.66 17.31 0.02
N ILE A 262 10.37 17.99 -0.89
CA ILE A 262 11.43 17.37 -1.71
C ILE A 262 12.56 16.84 -0.83
N LEU A 263 13.05 17.64 0.12
CA LEU A 263 14.10 17.23 1.06
C LEU A 263 13.65 16.04 1.91
N ALA A 264 12.41 16.01 2.33
CA ALA A 264 11.85 14.92 3.09
C ALA A 264 11.80 13.61 2.32
N VAL A 265 11.32 13.65 1.06
CA VAL A 265 11.34 12.48 0.16
C VAL A 265 12.77 11.96 -0.02
N ILE A 266 13.73 12.87 -0.24
CA ILE A 266 15.15 12.51 -0.37
C ILE A 266 15.66 11.85 0.92
N CYS A 267 15.38 12.41 2.10
CA CYS A 267 15.78 11.84 3.38
C CYS A 267 15.22 10.41 3.57
N VAL A 268 13.94 10.20 3.29
CA VAL A 268 13.30 8.89 3.43
C VAL A 268 13.89 7.88 2.43
N VAL A 269 14.08 8.26 1.17
CA VAL A 269 14.69 7.40 0.14
C VAL A 269 16.13 7.02 0.51
N ILE A 270 16.95 7.99 0.95
CA ILE A 270 18.33 7.72 1.37
C ILE A 270 18.35 6.84 2.63
N ALA A 271 17.50 7.10 3.62
CA ALA A 271 17.41 6.30 4.83
C ALA A 271 17.10 4.85 4.50
N SER A 272 16.20 4.62 3.60
CA SER A 272 15.76 3.32 3.19
C SER A 272 16.81 2.59 2.32
N ALA A 273 17.37 3.26 1.33
CA ALA A 273 18.48 2.72 0.53
C ALA A 273 19.70 2.42 1.41
N GLY A 274 20.06 3.33 2.32
CA GLY A 274 21.17 3.16 3.26
C GLY A 274 20.96 1.99 4.22
N SER A 275 19.75 1.85 4.79
CA SER A 275 19.36 0.70 5.59
C SER A 275 19.55 -0.62 4.84
N THR A 276 19.28 -0.64 3.52
CA THR A 276 19.50 -1.80 2.65
C THR A 276 20.97 -2.15 2.51
N LEU A 277 21.74 -1.16 2.06
CA LEU A 277 23.14 -1.36 1.71
C LEU A 277 23.98 -1.77 2.94
N THR A 278 23.58 -1.30 4.12
CA THR A 278 24.26 -1.63 5.38
C THR A 278 23.71 -2.90 6.05
N ALA A 279 22.59 -3.42 5.60
CA ALA A 279 22.07 -4.71 6.03
C ALA A 279 22.94 -5.84 5.47
N LYS A 280 24.09 -6.14 6.10
CA LYS A 280 24.88 -7.33 5.72
C LYS A 280 24.03 -8.60 5.90
N ARG A 281 24.21 -9.47 4.91
CA ARG A 281 23.70 -10.86 4.76
C ARG A 281 23.88 -11.69 6.02
#